data_15060292fcb76e5f5064b6e98636e46e
#
_entry.id   15060292fcb76e5f5064b6e98636e46e
#
_cell.length_a   1.000
_cell.length_b   1.000
_cell.length_c   1.000
_cell.angle_alpha   90.00
_cell.angle_beta   90.00
_cell.angle_gamma   90.00
#
_symmetry.space_group_name_H-M   'P 1'
#
loop_
_entity.id
_entity.type
_entity.pdbx_description
1 polymer ?
#
loop_
_entity_poly.entity_id
_entity_poly.type
_entity_poly.pdbx_seq_one_letter_code
_entity_poly.pdbx_strand_id
1 'polypeptide(L)'
;MQRPHRGRSAPPIRYEPLAKTRIRWDNEKSKLEYRLEKEEPHMTEEMKNCSYCSEGALLDAFGIKIGELPMSKVILFKEQSHRGRVIVACKKHVDDITMLTAEERIQYMEDVNHVAEILHELFHPDKINFGAYGDTMHHLHFHLVPKYKDGFEWGGVFAMNPHEVTLTKEEYDELIGMIRARL
;
A
#
# COMPACT_ATOMS: atom_id res chain seq x y z
N MET A 1 -0.07 -21.70 46.46
CA MET A 1 0.97 -22.27 45.57
C MET A 1 0.35 -22.53 44.21
N GLN A 2 0.54 -21.63 43.26
CA GLN A 2 0.07 -21.78 41.87
C GLN A 2 1.22 -22.34 41.01
N ARG A 3 0.93 -23.40 40.25
CA ARG A 3 1.94 -24.01 39.34
C ARG A 3 2.04 -23.18 38.07
N PRO A 4 3.27 -22.99 37.50
CA PRO A 4 3.43 -22.25 36.26
C PRO A 4 2.92 -23.07 35.07
N HIS A 5 2.17 -22.40 34.15
CA HIS A 5 1.77 -22.95 32.87
C HIS A 5 3.01 -23.17 31.98
N ARG A 6 3.23 -24.43 31.59
CA ARG A 6 4.22 -24.77 30.55
C ARG A 6 3.69 -24.31 29.20
N GLY A 7 4.33 -23.32 28.61
CA GLY A 7 4.10 -22.91 27.23
C GLY A 7 4.41 -24.05 26.26
N ARG A 8 3.49 -24.36 25.37
CA ARG A 8 3.75 -25.27 24.25
C ARG A 8 4.53 -24.50 23.20
N SER A 9 5.76 -24.96 22.92
CA SER A 9 6.54 -24.46 21.78
C SER A 9 5.88 -24.90 20.47
N ALA A 10 5.68 -23.96 19.56
CA ALA A 10 5.22 -24.25 18.20
C ALA A 10 6.25 -25.13 17.46
N PRO A 11 5.83 -26.06 16.61
CA PRO A 11 6.74 -26.89 15.84
C PRO A 11 7.51 -26.02 14.83
N PRO A 12 8.76 -26.39 14.50
CA PRO A 12 9.57 -25.65 13.54
C PRO A 12 8.96 -25.72 12.15
N ILE A 13 8.89 -24.55 11.48
CA ILE A 13 8.47 -24.44 10.08
C ILE A 13 9.51 -25.14 9.21
N ARG A 14 9.13 -26.22 8.53
CA ARG A 14 9.98 -26.89 7.55
C ARG A 14 9.78 -26.21 6.19
N TYR A 15 10.84 -25.56 5.70
CA TYR A 15 10.90 -25.10 4.33
C TYR A 15 11.23 -26.29 3.42
N GLU A 16 10.32 -26.67 2.51
CA GLU A 16 10.67 -27.56 1.41
C GLU A 16 11.36 -26.74 0.31
N PRO A 17 12.50 -27.22 -0.22
CA PRO A 17 13.15 -26.52 -1.32
C PRO A 17 12.33 -26.67 -2.60
N LEU A 18 12.07 -25.55 -3.27
CA LEU A 18 11.41 -25.49 -4.56
C LEU A 18 12.08 -26.42 -5.57
N ALA A 19 11.27 -27.24 -6.24
CA ALA A 19 11.72 -28.19 -7.26
C ALA A 19 12.51 -27.46 -8.35
N LYS A 20 13.73 -27.96 -8.64
CA LYS A 20 14.59 -27.45 -9.71
C LYS A 20 13.90 -27.67 -11.05
N THR A 21 13.35 -26.64 -11.66
CA THR A 21 12.89 -26.66 -13.04
C THR A 21 14.09 -26.87 -13.95
N ARG A 22 14.21 -28.04 -14.55
CA ARG A 22 15.22 -28.35 -15.56
C ARG A 22 14.82 -27.65 -16.85
N ILE A 23 15.52 -26.58 -17.21
CA ILE A 23 15.43 -25.97 -18.53
C ILE A 23 16.10 -26.90 -19.52
N ARG A 24 15.32 -27.48 -20.42
CA ARG A 24 15.80 -28.28 -21.53
C ARG A 24 16.03 -27.34 -22.71
N TRP A 25 17.31 -27.18 -23.11
CA TRP A 25 17.68 -26.43 -24.29
C TRP A 25 17.51 -27.35 -25.50
N ASP A 26 16.49 -27.14 -26.32
CA ASP A 26 16.43 -27.70 -27.66
C ASP A 26 17.04 -26.71 -28.64
N ASN A 27 18.15 -27.18 -29.22
CA ASN A 27 18.96 -26.41 -30.14
C ASN A 27 18.45 -26.69 -31.57
N GLU A 28 17.42 -25.98 -32.03
CA GLU A 28 17.21 -25.75 -33.47
C GLU A 28 16.23 -24.59 -33.73
N LYS A 29 16.74 -23.65 -34.57
CA LYS A 29 16.09 -22.54 -35.27
C LYS A 29 15.86 -21.22 -34.49
N SER A 30 16.87 -20.39 -34.71
CA SER A 30 16.81 -18.93 -34.69
C SER A 30 15.52 -18.35 -35.28
N LYS A 31 14.60 -17.97 -34.44
CA LYS A 31 13.65 -16.86 -34.46
C LYS A 31 12.69 -17.06 -33.28
N LEU A 32 13.21 -16.75 -32.09
CA LEU A 32 12.32 -16.54 -30.96
C LEU A 32 11.69 -15.15 -31.18
N GLU A 33 10.57 -15.09 -31.88
CA GLU A 33 9.60 -14.04 -31.69
C GLU A 33 9.06 -14.24 -30.28
N TYR A 34 9.67 -13.55 -29.33
CA TYR A 34 9.11 -13.38 -27.99
C TYR A 34 7.90 -12.47 -28.15
N ARG A 35 6.80 -13.07 -28.56
CA ARG A 35 5.49 -12.46 -28.49
C ARG A 35 5.15 -12.40 -27.00
N LEU A 36 5.58 -11.31 -26.35
CA LEU A 36 4.95 -10.84 -25.13
C LEU A 36 3.51 -10.50 -25.51
N GLU A 37 2.64 -11.49 -25.52
CA GLU A 37 1.24 -11.24 -25.33
C GLU A 37 1.17 -10.57 -23.97
N LYS A 38 1.03 -9.23 -23.99
CA LYS A 38 0.52 -8.49 -22.86
C LYS A 38 -0.92 -8.98 -22.69
N GLU A 39 -1.09 -10.10 -21.98
CA GLU A 39 -2.38 -10.39 -21.38
C GLU A 39 -2.67 -9.18 -20.49
N GLU A 40 -3.62 -8.37 -20.90
CA GLU A 40 -4.19 -7.38 -19.99
C GLU A 40 -4.62 -8.16 -18.75
N PRO A 41 -4.20 -7.77 -17.54
CA PRO A 41 -4.51 -8.54 -16.35
C PRO A 41 -6.03 -8.68 -16.25
N HIS A 42 -6.51 -9.91 -16.43
CA HIS A 42 -7.93 -10.21 -16.37
C HIS A 42 -8.45 -9.84 -14.97
N MET A 43 -9.23 -8.76 -14.87
CA MET A 43 -9.82 -8.32 -13.62
C MET A 43 -10.82 -9.36 -13.11
N THR A 44 -10.53 -9.96 -11.96
CA THR A 44 -11.45 -10.85 -11.26
C THR A 44 -12.65 -10.07 -10.71
N GLU A 45 -13.74 -10.74 -10.33
CA GLU A 45 -14.89 -10.09 -9.69
C GLU A 45 -14.51 -9.41 -8.36
N GLU A 46 -13.58 -9.99 -7.61
CA GLU A 46 -13.03 -9.38 -6.38
C GLU A 46 -12.33 -8.06 -6.69
N MET A 47 -11.49 -8.03 -7.74
CA MET A 47 -10.80 -6.81 -8.17
C MET A 47 -11.76 -5.74 -8.67
N LYS A 48 -12.86 -6.10 -9.34
CA LYS A 48 -13.88 -5.14 -9.78
C LYS A 48 -14.60 -4.47 -8.60
N ASN A 49 -14.76 -5.19 -7.49
CA ASN A 49 -15.39 -4.69 -6.27
C ASN A 49 -14.38 -4.04 -5.30
N CYS A 50 -13.09 -4.06 -5.61
CA CYS A 50 -12.04 -3.44 -4.83
C CYS A 50 -11.80 -2.00 -5.27
N SER A 51 -11.93 -1.05 -4.36
CA SER A 51 -11.73 0.39 -4.63
C SER A 51 -10.34 0.72 -5.18
N TYR A 52 -9.31 -0.01 -4.76
CA TYR A 52 -7.94 0.23 -5.20
C TYR A 52 -7.63 -0.41 -6.57
N CYS A 53 -8.35 -1.47 -6.96
CA CYS A 53 -8.16 -2.14 -8.24
C CYS A 53 -9.01 -1.51 -9.34
N SER A 54 -10.31 -1.32 -9.09
CA SER A 54 -11.26 -0.80 -10.07
C SER A 54 -11.16 0.70 -10.26
N GLU A 55 -10.64 1.41 -9.23
CA GLU A 55 -10.63 2.88 -9.21
C GLU A 55 -12.05 3.49 -9.41
N GLY A 56 -12.15 4.66 -10.05
CA GLY A 56 -13.43 5.30 -10.34
C GLY A 56 -14.27 5.58 -9.09
N ALA A 57 -15.59 5.42 -9.19
CA ALA A 57 -16.54 5.82 -8.14
C ALA A 57 -16.27 5.19 -6.76
N LEU A 58 -15.77 3.96 -6.72
CA LEU A 58 -15.43 3.28 -5.45
C LEU A 58 -14.24 3.95 -4.75
N LEU A 59 -13.20 4.32 -5.50
CA LEU A 59 -12.06 5.05 -4.96
C LEU A 59 -12.44 6.50 -4.67
N ASP A 60 -13.17 7.14 -5.59
CA ASP A 60 -13.57 8.53 -5.49
C ASP A 60 -14.47 8.82 -4.28
N ALA A 61 -15.08 7.81 -3.68
CA ALA A 61 -15.86 7.96 -2.45
C ALA A 61 -15.00 8.45 -1.27
N PHE A 62 -13.71 8.09 -1.19
CA PHE A 62 -12.84 8.41 -0.05
C PHE A 62 -11.43 8.90 -0.41
N GLY A 63 -11.03 8.82 -1.66
CA GLY A 63 -9.67 9.13 -2.08
C GLY A 63 -9.57 9.78 -3.44
N ILE A 64 -8.41 10.36 -3.73
CA ILE A 64 -8.05 10.95 -5.03
C ILE A 64 -6.69 10.38 -5.41
N LYS A 65 -6.58 9.69 -6.54
CA LYS A 65 -5.30 9.14 -7.02
C LYS A 65 -4.36 10.29 -7.38
N ILE A 66 -3.20 10.30 -6.73
CA ILE A 66 -2.14 11.31 -6.96
C ILE A 66 -1.19 10.85 -8.07
N GLY A 67 -0.73 9.60 -7.99
CA GLY A 67 0.25 9.03 -8.91
C GLY A 67 0.49 7.55 -8.64
N GLU A 68 1.52 7.01 -9.30
CA GLU A 68 1.95 5.62 -9.17
C GLU A 68 3.45 5.53 -8.95
N LEU A 69 3.86 4.55 -8.15
CA LEU A 69 5.23 4.12 -7.93
C LEU A 69 5.39 2.67 -8.45
N PRO A 70 6.59 2.08 -8.47
CA PRO A 70 6.81 0.76 -9.04
C PRO A 70 5.82 -0.32 -8.56
N MET A 71 5.54 -0.40 -7.25
CA MET A 71 4.67 -1.42 -6.65
C MET A 71 3.40 -0.85 -6.03
N SER A 72 3.17 0.48 -6.10
CA SER A 72 2.04 1.10 -5.41
C SER A 72 1.35 2.21 -6.19
N LYS A 73 0.14 2.51 -5.77
CA LYS A 73 -0.63 3.71 -6.13
C LYS A 73 -0.65 4.64 -4.92
N VAL A 74 -0.41 5.92 -5.13
CA VAL A 74 -0.47 6.94 -4.09
C VAL A 74 -1.80 7.68 -4.20
N ILE A 75 -2.53 7.71 -3.10
CA ILE A 75 -3.91 8.22 -3.04
C ILE A 75 -3.99 9.25 -1.91
N LEU A 76 -4.44 10.45 -2.21
CA LEU A 76 -4.80 11.41 -1.17
C LEU A 76 -6.11 10.94 -0.51
N PHE A 77 -6.12 10.77 0.80
CA PHE A 77 -7.33 10.49 1.53
C PHE A 77 -8.16 11.78 1.64
N LYS A 78 -9.46 11.73 1.34
CA LYS A 78 -10.28 12.95 1.30
C LYS A 78 -10.51 13.57 2.68
N GLU A 79 -10.61 12.72 3.70
CA GLU A 79 -10.69 13.23 5.08
C GLU A 79 -9.31 13.74 5.51
N GLN A 80 -9.19 15.03 5.77
CA GLN A 80 -7.94 15.75 5.99
C GLN A 80 -7.83 16.38 7.39
N SER A 81 -8.45 15.80 8.42
CA SER A 81 -8.20 16.18 9.83
C SER A 81 -6.71 16.08 10.19
N HIS A 82 -6.01 15.14 9.56
CA HIS A 82 -4.55 15.09 9.50
C HIS A 82 -4.10 15.54 8.11
N ARG A 83 -3.78 16.82 7.97
CA ARG A 83 -3.38 17.40 6.67
C ARG A 83 -2.19 16.65 6.07
N GLY A 84 -2.32 16.24 4.83
CA GLY A 84 -1.31 15.46 4.11
C GLY A 84 -1.45 13.95 4.28
N ARG A 85 -2.52 13.46 4.93
CA ARG A 85 -2.79 12.03 5.02
C ARG A 85 -2.97 11.42 3.63
N VAL A 86 -2.20 10.36 3.35
CA VAL A 86 -2.26 9.62 2.09
C VAL A 86 -2.39 8.12 2.36
N ILE A 87 -2.77 7.41 1.31
CA ILE A 87 -2.76 5.94 1.25
C ILE A 87 -1.74 5.52 0.20
N VAL A 88 -0.92 4.53 0.54
CA VAL A 88 -0.05 3.81 -0.39
C VAL A 88 -0.63 2.42 -0.56
N ALA A 89 -1.36 2.21 -1.67
CA ALA A 89 -2.02 0.95 -1.97
C ALA A 89 -1.17 0.09 -2.90
N CYS A 90 -0.97 -1.19 -2.59
CA CYS A 90 -0.23 -2.11 -3.44
C CYS A 90 -0.90 -2.22 -4.82
N LYS A 91 -0.12 -2.35 -5.90
CA LYS A 91 -0.67 -2.60 -7.25
C LYS A 91 -1.25 -4.00 -7.40
N LYS A 92 -0.72 -4.97 -6.64
CA LYS A 92 -1.26 -6.33 -6.61
C LYS A 92 -2.46 -6.40 -5.66
N HIS A 93 -3.49 -7.10 -6.09
CA HIS A 93 -4.63 -7.42 -5.23
C HIS A 93 -4.23 -8.57 -4.30
N VAL A 94 -3.78 -8.24 -3.12
CA VAL A 94 -3.39 -9.16 -2.04
C VAL A 94 -3.90 -8.60 -0.72
N ASP A 95 -4.26 -9.46 0.23
CA ASP A 95 -4.83 -9.04 1.51
C ASP A 95 -3.79 -8.40 2.43
N ASP A 96 -2.59 -8.99 2.48
CA ASP A 96 -1.53 -8.49 3.34
C ASP A 96 -0.12 -8.71 2.76
N ILE A 97 0.88 -8.14 3.46
CA ILE A 97 2.27 -8.13 3.02
C ILE A 97 2.91 -9.53 2.94
N THR A 98 2.36 -10.53 3.63
CA THR A 98 2.89 -11.90 3.63
C THR A 98 2.65 -12.63 2.30
N MET A 99 1.69 -12.13 1.51
CA MET A 99 1.35 -12.67 0.18
C MET A 99 2.29 -12.16 -0.94
N LEU A 100 3.15 -11.18 -0.64
CA LEU A 100 4.15 -10.69 -1.58
C LEU A 100 5.42 -11.55 -1.56
N THR A 101 6.12 -11.66 -2.68
CA THR A 101 7.49 -12.20 -2.70
C THR A 101 8.46 -11.31 -1.92
N ALA A 102 9.67 -11.78 -1.66
CA ALA A 102 10.67 -10.99 -0.94
C ALA A 102 11.02 -9.68 -1.69
N GLU A 103 11.20 -9.79 -3.01
CA GLU A 103 11.54 -8.67 -3.89
C GLU A 103 10.38 -7.66 -3.94
N GLU A 104 9.14 -8.14 -4.07
CA GLU A 104 7.94 -7.29 -4.08
C GLU A 104 7.75 -6.56 -2.74
N ARG A 105 7.98 -7.24 -1.61
CA ARG A 105 7.93 -6.60 -0.29
C ARG A 105 8.96 -5.49 -0.14
N ILE A 106 10.19 -5.74 -0.59
CA ILE A 106 11.25 -4.73 -0.55
C ILE A 106 10.80 -3.52 -1.38
N GLN A 107 10.40 -3.73 -2.63
CA GLN A 107 10.00 -2.61 -3.49
C GLN A 107 8.77 -1.87 -2.97
N TYR A 108 7.78 -2.59 -2.42
CA TYR A 108 6.59 -1.95 -1.83
C TYR A 108 6.93 -1.12 -0.60
N MET A 109 7.84 -1.59 0.26
CA MET A 109 8.30 -0.82 1.42
C MET A 109 9.18 0.37 1.03
N GLU A 110 9.96 0.28 -0.05
CA GLU A 110 10.67 1.43 -0.62
C GLU A 110 9.70 2.49 -1.13
N ASP A 111 8.61 2.10 -1.81
CA ASP A 111 7.55 3.02 -2.23
C ASP A 111 6.91 3.71 -1.01
N VAL A 112 6.58 2.95 0.05
CA VAL A 112 6.02 3.48 1.31
C VAL A 112 6.99 4.47 1.98
N ASN A 113 8.29 4.13 2.02
CA ASN A 113 9.33 5.01 2.57
C ASN A 113 9.46 6.30 1.76
N HIS A 114 9.52 6.20 0.43
CA HIS A 114 9.62 7.36 -0.45
C HIS A 114 8.46 8.35 -0.22
N VAL A 115 7.23 7.84 -0.13
CA VAL A 115 6.07 8.70 0.17
C VAL A 115 6.19 9.33 1.57
N ALA A 116 6.67 8.59 2.57
CA ALA A 116 6.89 9.15 3.90
C ALA A 116 7.95 10.27 3.91
N GLU A 117 9.03 10.13 3.13
CA GLU A 117 10.05 11.18 2.96
C GLU A 117 9.45 12.44 2.34
N ILE A 118 8.61 12.30 1.31
CA ILE A 118 7.87 13.42 0.71
C ILE A 118 7.00 14.14 1.75
N LEU A 119 6.27 13.37 2.59
CA LEU A 119 5.43 13.97 3.63
C LEU A 119 6.26 14.69 4.71
N HIS A 120 7.42 14.14 5.08
CA HIS A 120 8.37 14.82 5.99
C HIS A 120 8.89 16.13 5.40
N GLU A 121 9.26 16.13 4.12
CA GLU A 121 9.75 17.33 3.44
C GLU A 121 8.66 18.42 3.34
N LEU A 122 7.44 18.03 2.98
CA LEU A 122 6.35 19.00 2.72
C LEU A 122 5.68 19.54 3.98
N PHE A 123 5.49 18.70 4.99
CA PHE A 123 4.64 19.03 6.15
C PHE A 123 5.41 19.11 7.46
N HIS A 124 6.68 18.72 7.51
CA HIS A 124 7.53 18.74 8.69
C HIS A 124 6.85 18.16 9.95
N PRO A 125 6.17 16.99 9.88
CA PRO A 125 5.50 16.43 11.04
C PRO A 125 6.51 15.95 12.08
N ASP A 126 6.12 16.00 13.37
CA ASP A 126 6.92 15.39 14.44
C ASP A 126 6.98 13.85 14.28
N LYS A 127 5.95 13.25 13.71
CA LYS A 127 5.85 11.81 13.43
C LYS A 127 4.91 11.53 12.25
N ILE A 128 5.24 10.51 11.47
CA ILE A 128 4.27 9.86 10.58
C ILE A 128 3.83 8.56 11.23
N ASN A 129 2.53 8.38 11.39
CA ASN A 129 1.95 7.11 11.79
C ASN A 129 1.65 6.28 10.55
N PHE A 130 2.04 5.01 10.58
CA PHE A 130 1.77 4.02 9.55
C PHE A 130 0.69 3.08 10.05
N GLY A 131 -0.39 2.92 9.30
CA GLY A 131 -1.47 1.99 9.64
C GLY A 131 -1.85 1.13 8.45
N ALA A 132 -1.76 -0.19 8.61
CA ALA A 132 -2.25 -1.16 7.65
C ALA A 132 -3.48 -1.87 8.27
N TYR A 133 -4.63 -1.75 7.61
CA TYR A 133 -5.90 -2.30 8.04
C TYR A 133 -6.50 -3.11 6.90
N GLY A 134 -7.03 -4.29 7.15
CA GLY A 134 -7.52 -5.19 6.10
C GLY A 134 -8.86 -5.85 6.40
N ASP A 135 -9.44 -5.60 7.57
CA ASP A 135 -10.68 -6.21 8.03
C ASP A 135 -11.93 -5.75 7.24
N THR A 136 -11.90 -4.56 6.65
CA THR A 136 -13.00 -4.04 5.83
C THR A 136 -12.65 -4.02 4.34
N MET A 137 -11.40 -3.73 4.02
CA MET A 137 -10.91 -3.63 2.64
C MET A 137 -9.80 -4.67 2.44
N HIS A 138 -10.14 -5.80 1.81
CA HIS A 138 -9.22 -6.90 1.52
C HIS A 138 -8.25 -6.54 0.40
N HIS A 139 -7.38 -5.56 0.67
CA HIS A 139 -6.34 -5.10 -0.24
C HIS A 139 -5.21 -4.43 0.53
N LEU A 140 -3.99 -4.91 0.37
CA LEU A 140 -2.81 -4.38 1.04
C LEU A 140 -2.62 -2.88 0.78
N HIS A 141 -2.70 -2.09 1.84
CA HIS A 141 -2.45 -0.65 1.79
C HIS A 141 -1.93 -0.14 3.13
N PHE A 142 -1.17 0.96 3.08
CA PHE A 142 -0.77 1.71 4.26
C PHE A 142 -1.40 3.10 4.23
N HIS A 143 -1.99 3.51 5.35
CA HIS A 143 -2.22 4.93 5.63
C HIS A 143 -0.96 5.54 6.20
N LEU A 144 -0.52 6.66 5.65
CA LEU A 144 0.56 7.49 6.16
C LEU A 144 -0.06 8.78 6.68
N VAL A 145 0.07 9.02 7.99
CA VAL A 145 -0.64 10.09 8.69
C VAL A 145 0.36 11.01 9.39
N PRO A 146 0.58 12.24 8.88
CA PRO A 146 1.39 13.24 9.56
C PRO A 146 0.76 13.64 10.89
N LYS A 147 1.57 13.66 11.96
CA LYS A 147 1.13 14.04 13.33
C LYS A 147 2.11 15.01 13.97
N TYR A 148 1.58 15.88 14.82
CA TYR A 148 2.30 16.96 15.49
C TYR A 148 2.08 16.88 17.00
N LYS A 149 3.12 17.19 17.81
CA LYS A 149 3.08 17.10 19.28
C LYS A 149 1.96 17.90 19.90
N ASP A 150 1.72 19.09 19.36
CA ASP A 150 0.66 19.99 19.83
C ASP A 150 -0.62 19.85 18.98
N GLY A 151 -0.68 18.81 18.15
CA GLY A 151 -1.75 18.58 17.20
C GLY A 151 -2.76 17.56 17.68
N PHE A 152 -3.75 17.37 16.82
CA PHE A 152 -4.86 16.45 17.01
C PHE A 152 -4.38 14.99 17.12
N GLU A 153 -4.95 14.24 18.06
CA GLU A 153 -4.66 12.81 18.33
C GLU A 153 -3.19 12.47 18.65
N TRP A 154 -2.38 13.41 19.13
CA TRP A 154 -1.02 13.07 19.55
C TRP A 154 -1.03 12.06 20.70
N GLY A 155 -0.13 11.06 20.61
CA GLY A 155 0.02 10.02 21.63
C GLY A 155 -0.93 8.82 21.49
N GLY A 156 -1.86 8.85 20.54
CA GLY A 156 -2.79 7.75 20.24
C GLY A 156 -2.67 7.24 18.80
N VAL A 157 -3.51 6.26 18.46
CA VAL A 157 -3.75 5.87 17.07
C VAL A 157 -4.58 6.96 16.38
N PHE A 158 -4.58 7.00 15.07
CA PHE A 158 -5.46 7.88 14.31
C PHE A 158 -6.82 7.22 14.06
N ALA A 159 -7.90 8.00 14.16
CA ALA A 159 -9.23 7.55 13.73
C ALA A 159 -9.38 7.60 12.20
N MET A 160 -10.31 6.83 11.65
CA MET A 160 -10.49 6.80 10.20
C MET A 160 -11.11 8.09 9.68
N ASN A 161 -12.19 8.58 10.28
CA ASN A 161 -12.88 9.82 9.93
C ASN A 161 -13.17 10.64 11.20
N PRO A 162 -12.15 11.26 11.85
CA PRO A 162 -12.33 11.81 13.19
C PRO A 162 -13.17 13.08 13.25
N HIS A 163 -13.03 13.98 12.28
CA HIS A 163 -13.71 15.28 12.25
C HIS A 163 -14.43 15.56 10.92
N GLU A 164 -14.36 14.63 9.99
CA GLU A 164 -14.97 14.77 8.66
C GLU A 164 -14.51 16.05 7.92
N VAL A 165 -13.23 16.43 8.10
CA VAL A 165 -12.66 17.60 7.46
C VAL A 165 -12.43 17.32 5.97
N THR A 166 -13.16 18.07 5.13
CA THR A 166 -12.97 18.09 3.69
C THR A 166 -12.39 19.44 3.27
N LEU A 167 -11.53 19.42 2.27
CA LEU A 167 -10.90 20.62 1.71
C LEU A 167 -11.75 21.16 0.55
N THR A 168 -11.52 22.42 0.18
CA THR A 168 -12.00 22.96 -1.09
C THR A 168 -11.31 22.29 -2.26
N LYS A 169 -11.86 22.44 -3.46
CA LYS A 169 -11.22 21.87 -4.68
C LYS A 169 -9.82 22.42 -4.88
N GLU A 170 -9.64 23.71 -4.67
CA GLU A 170 -8.37 24.43 -4.82
C GLU A 170 -7.32 23.91 -3.83
N GLU A 171 -7.70 23.67 -2.57
CA GLU A 171 -6.83 23.10 -1.54
C GLU A 171 -6.43 21.67 -1.85
N TYR A 172 -7.35 20.84 -2.39
CA TYR A 172 -7.00 19.50 -2.87
C TYR A 172 -6.04 19.56 -4.05
N ASP A 173 -6.29 20.42 -5.05
CA ASP A 173 -5.45 20.58 -6.24
C ASP A 173 -4.02 21.01 -5.85
N GLU A 174 -3.88 21.95 -4.91
CA GLU A 174 -2.59 22.39 -4.37
C GLU A 174 -1.86 21.22 -3.69
N LEU A 175 -2.54 20.54 -2.76
CA LEU A 175 -1.97 19.45 -1.99
C LEU A 175 -1.50 18.28 -2.90
N ILE A 176 -2.34 17.92 -3.86
CA ILE A 176 -2.03 16.92 -4.89
C ILE A 176 -0.83 17.37 -5.72
N GLY A 177 -0.80 18.63 -6.16
CA GLY A 177 0.29 19.19 -6.96
C GLY A 177 1.63 19.12 -6.23
N MET A 178 1.67 19.50 -4.94
CA MET A 178 2.89 19.44 -4.12
C MET A 178 3.44 18.01 -3.97
N ILE A 179 2.56 17.03 -3.70
CA ILE A 179 2.99 15.64 -3.53
C ILE A 179 3.40 15.04 -4.87
N ARG A 180 2.58 15.21 -5.91
CA ARG A 180 2.84 14.65 -7.26
C ARG A 180 4.17 15.12 -7.85
N ALA A 181 4.55 16.35 -7.61
CA ALA A 181 5.82 16.90 -8.12
C ALA A 181 7.06 16.22 -7.53
N ARG A 182 6.92 15.36 -6.52
CA ARG A 182 7.99 14.64 -5.83
C ARG A 182 7.93 13.12 -5.98
N LEU A 183 6.82 12.59 -6.51
CA LEU A 183 6.72 11.17 -6.87
C LEU A 183 7.55 10.87 -8.13
#